data_4dd5628c241f1d9160e382d8eb64966f
#
_entry.id   4dd5628c241f1d9160e382d8eb64966f
#
_cell.length_a   1.000
_cell.length_b   1.000
_cell.length_c   1.000
_cell.angle_alpha   90.00
_cell.angle_beta   90.00
_cell.angle_gamma   90.00
#
_symmetry.space_group_name_H-M   'P 1'
#
loop_
_entity.id
_entity.type
_entity.pdbx_description
1 polymer ?
#
loop_
_entity_poly.entity_id
_entity_poly.type
_entity_poly.pdbx_seq_one_letter_code
_entity_poly.pdbx_strand_id
1 'polypeptide(L)' 'EKRPPLFCRHIEKLYAAYERMLKSMAQSSKAQQSGKYKKMQELLAGLEEYKHECDCE' A
#
# COMPACT_ATOMS: atom_id res chain seq x y z
N GLU A 1 12.33 -8.53 -18.39
CA GLU A 1 13.04 -9.18 -17.36
C GLU A 1 12.24 -9.52 -16.14
N LYS A 2 12.54 -10.63 -15.57
CA LYS A 2 11.77 -11.11 -14.43
C LYS A 2 12.23 -10.47 -13.14
N ARG A 3 11.28 -10.09 -12.33
CA ARG A 3 11.59 -9.55 -11.03
C ARG A 3 11.81 -10.68 -10.03
N PRO A 4 12.71 -10.48 -9.07
CA PRO A 4 12.94 -11.53 -8.07
C PRO A 4 11.68 -11.75 -7.24
N PRO A 5 11.41 -12.98 -6.84
CA PRO A 5 10.24 -13.24 -5.99
C PRO A 5 10.26 -12.46 -4.69
N LEU A 6 11.46 -12.16 -4.19
CA LEU A 6 11.57 -11.39 -2.97
C LEU A 6 11.01 -10.00 -3.13
N PHE A 7 11.17 -9.43 -4.31
CA PHE A 7 10.65 -8.09 -4.56
C PHE A 7 9.13 -8.08 -4.46
N CYS A 8 8.48 -9.05 -5.09
CA CYS A 8 7.03 -9.12 -5.05
C CYS A 8 6.52 -9.38 -3.64
N ARG A 9 7.20 -10.24 -2.90
CA ARG A 9 6.82 -10.51 -1.53
C ARG A 9 6.93 -9.26 -0.68
N HIS A 10 7.99 -8.51 -0.90
CA HIS A 10 8.21 -7.28 -0.14
C HIS A 10 7.07 -6.30 -0.42
N ILE A 11 6.70 -6.17 -1.68
CA ILE A 11 5.62 -5.27 -2.06
C ILE A 11 4.30 -5.69 -1.43
N GLU A 12 4.03 -6.99 -1.43
CA GLU A 12 2.80 -7.48 -0.82
C GLU A 12 2.74 -7.18 0.67
N LYS A 13 3.87 -7.34 1.34
CA LYS A 13 3.92 -7.05 2.76
C LYS A 13 3.69 -5.57 3.04
N LEU A 14 4.34 -4.73 2.26
CA LEU A 14 4.16 -3.30 2.43
C LEU A 14 2.71 -2.89 2.15
N TYR A 15 2.14 -3.46 1.11
CA TYR A 15 0.77 -3.14 0.76
C TYR A 15 -0.18 -3.51 1.90
N ALA A 16 -0.02 -4.71 2.43
CA ALA A 16 -0.88 -5.16 3.50
C ALA A 16 -0.72 -4.29 4.75
N ALA A 17 0.51 -3.91 5.06
CA ALA A 17 0.75 -3.08 6.23
C ALA A 17 0.09 -1.72 6.08
N TYR A 18 0.26 -1.10 4.92
CA TYR A 18 -0.33 0.21 4.69
C TYR A 18 -1.85 0.13 4.65
N GLU A 19 -2.36 -0.94 4.08
CA GLU A 19 -3.81 -1.12 4.03
C GLU A 19 -4.40 -1.22 5.43
N ARG A 20 -3.72 -1.95 6.31
CA ARG A 20 -4.16 -2.07 7.68
C ARG A 20 -4.14 -0.72 8.37
N MET A 21 -3.08 0.04 8.15
CA MET A 21 -2.97 1.36 8.76
C MET A 21 -4.09 2.27 8.28
N LEU A 22 -4.38 2.23 6.98
CA LEU A 22 -5.44 3.05 6.43
C LEU A 22 -6.79 2.68 7.02
N LYS A 23 -7.04 1.39 7.17
CA LYS A 23 -8.29 0.95 7.75
C LYS A 23 -8.43 1.44 9.18
N SER A 24 -7.35 1.38 9.93
CA SER A 24 -7.35 1.87 11.30
C SER A 24 -7.60 3.36 11.34
N MET A 25 -6.97 4.09 10.43
CA MET A 25 -7.14 5.54 10.38
C MET A 25 -8.54 5.91 9.90
N ALA A 26 -9.13 5.09 9.05
CA ALA A 26 -10.46 5.37 8.53
C ALA A 26 -11.53 5.32 9.63
N GLN A 27 -11.22 4.63 10.71
CA GLN A 27 -12.16 4.56 11.83
C GLN A 27 -12.16 5.84 12.66
N SER A 28 -11.18 6.70 12.45
CA SER A 28 -11.06 7.94 13.19
C SER A 28 -11.24 9.13 12.25
N SER A 29 -12.21 9.97 12.56
CA SER A 29 -12.44 11.16 11.73
C SER A 29 -11.21 12.07 11.72
N LYS A 30 -10.57 12.18 12.87
CA LYS A 30 -9.40 13.03 12.97
C LYS A 30 -8.28 12.53 12.08
N ALA A 31 -8.09 11.22 12.06
CA ALA A 31 -7.02 10.64 11.25
C ALA A 31 -7.31 10.85 9.77
N GLN A 32 -8.58 10.76 9.37
CA GLN A 32 -8.94 10.96 7.98
C GLN A 32 -8.67 12.38 7.51
N GLN A 33 -8.78 13.34 8.43
CA GLN A 33 -8.55 14.72 8.08
C GLN A 33 -7.07 15.07 8.08
N SER A 34 -6.24 14.19 8.56
CA SER A 34 -4.82 14.48 8.64
C SER A 34 -4.16 14.27 7.28
N GLY A 35 -3.12 15.04 7.03
CA GLY A 35 -2.36 14.90 5.79
C GLY A 35 -1.71 13.55 5.65
N LYS A 36 -1.46 12.90 6.77
CA LYS A 36 -0.87 11.57 6.75
C LYS A 36 -1.77 10.56 6.06
N TYR A 37 -3.07 10.66 6.34
CA TYR A 37 -4.01 9.71 5.74
C TYR A 37 -3.98 9.82 4.21
N LYS A 38 -4.00 11.04 3.72
CA LYS A 38 -3.95 11.27 2.28
C LYS A 38 -2.65 10.76 1.70
N LYS A 39 -1.55 11.03 2.38
CA LYS A 39 -0.25 10.60 1.90
C LYS A 39 -0.17 9.07 1.87
N MET A 40 -0.73 8.41 2.87
CA MET A 40 -0.75 6.96 2.89
C MET A 40 -1.54 6.39 1.74
N GLN A 41 -2.64 7.05 1.40
CA GLN A 41 -3.44 6.61 0.26
C GLN A 41 -2.65 6.70 -1.04
N GLU A 42 -1.88 7.76 -1.20
CA GLU A 42 -1.05 7.91 -2.39
C GLU A 42 0.03 6.84 -2.45
N LEU A 43 0.64 6.57 -1.31
CA LEU A 43 1.66 5.53 -1.25
C LEU A 43 1.06 4.17 -1.58
N LEU A 44 -0.14 3.92 -1.07
CA LEU A 44 -0.80 2.65 -1.32
C LEU A 44 -1.13 2.49 -2.80
N ALA A 45 -1.56 3.58 -3.43
CA ALA A 45 -1.85 3.53 -4.85
C ALA A 45 -0.61 3.19 -5.66
N GLY A 46 0.54 3.76 -5.27
CA GLY A 46 1.78 3.42 -5.95
C GLY A 46 2.16 1.97 -5.76
N LEU A 47 1.99 1.47 -4.54
CA LEU A 47 2.29 0.07 -4.27
C LEU A 47 1.35 -0.85 -5.04
N GLU A 48 0.13 -0.40 -5.21
CA GLU A 48 -0.85 -1.20 -5.95
C GLU A 48 -0.41 -1.44 -7.38
N GLU A 49 0.18 -0.43 -7.99
CA GLU A 49 0.68 -0.58 -9.35
C GLU A 49 1.79 -1.60 -9.41
N TYR A 50 2.72 -1.54 -8.48
CA TYR A 50 3.80 -2.51 -8.41
C TYR A 50 3.25 -3.90 -8.19
N LYS A 51 2.28 -4.01 -7.31
CA LYS A 51 1.69 -5.31 -7.02
C LYS A 51 1.00 -5.87 -8.25
N HIS A 52 0.36 -4.99 -9.00
CA HIS A 52 -0.32 -5.40 -10.23
C HIS A 52 0.68 -5.94 -11.25
N GLU A 53 1.83 -5.29 -11.35
CA GLU A 53 2.87 -5.76 -12.26
C GLU A 53 3.36 -7.14 -11.86
N CYS A 54 3.50 -7.36 -10.56
CA CYS A 54 3.93 -8.67 -10.09
C CYS A 54 2.90 -9.74 -10.41
N ASP A 55 1.64 -9.39 -10.28
CA ASP A 55 0.56 -10.34 -10.55
C ASP A 55 0.47 -10.67 -12.03
N CYS A 56 0.84 -9.75 -12.87
CA CYS A 56 0.78 -9.96 -14.31
C CYS A 56 1.85 -10.93 -14.78
N GLU A 57 2.81 -11.22 -13.94
CA GLU A 57 3.83 -12.19 -14.29
C GLU A 57 3.25 -13.57 -14.35
#